data_fecae5d50b8094502b95c7f1cba6074e
#
_entry.id   fecae5d50b8094502b95c7f1cba6074e
#
_cell.length_a   1.000
_cell.length_b   1.000
_cell.length_c   1.000
_cell.angle_alpha   90.00
_cell.angle_beta   90.00
_cell.angle_gamma   90.00
#
_symmetry.space_group_name_H-M   'P 1'
#
loop_
_entity.id
_entity.type
_entity.pdbx_description
1 polymer ?
#
loop_
_entity_poly.entity_id
_entity_poly.type
_entity_poly.pdbx_seq_one_letter_code
_entity_poly.pdbx_strand_id
1 'polypeptide(L)'
;MTDWRIADVWEAIARKTPNRPALIQGQRVITWGQFDARADALAAHLVAGGVSAEAKVAAYLFNCPEYLEVYFAAFKAGIAPINTNYRYGGEELVYLFDNADAEVVVFHAGFADTLEAIRSRLSKVKLWIAVTEPGHPAPAWAVDYETAVADAPPARPVKAPWGRSGDNLLLLYTGGTTGMPKGVMWRQDDLFNVLGAGGQAARGVEPIESPQGAADRLDPEGPRPPLTMVCCPLMHGTGQFSAFITLNQGGAVATLPSRGFNAVELWNEVERLKADGVVIVGLAFSTPMLEVLEVDPGRWDLSSVLSISSSGSMWSQENKRGLLAHCVNATIFDSFGSSEAVGLGASASTPGAEAATAAFVLGPTCAVFTEDGRRVAPGSGERGLVAVSGFLPIGYYKDPEKSAKTFLTLEGQRWSVPGDWAEVNADGTLKLLGRGSQCINTGGEKVFPEEVEEALKTHPHVRDAVVVGVPDARFGERICAVVEPDGAVELELADLSAHVRNRLAAYKAPRELVVVDSIGRAPNGKVDYKASRARALKSLGLEG
;
A
#
# COMPACT_ATOMS: atom_id res chain seq x y z
N MET A 1 8.54 -25.15 11.91
CA MET A 1 7.87 -23.91 11.47
C MET A 1 8.07 -22.91 12.59
N THR A 2 8.47 -21.70 12.27
CA THR A 2 8.52 -20.58 13.20
C THR A 2 7.07 -20.25 13.60
N ASP A 3 6.87 -19.65 14.77
CA ASP A 3 5.56 -19.17 15.25
C ASP A 3 5.72 -17.68 15.54
N TRP A 4 6.01 -16.89 14.48
CA TRP A 4 6.22 -15.46 14.62
C TRP A 4 4.93 -14.73 14.98
N ARG A 5 4.96 -14.11 16.13
CA ARG A 5 3.93 -13.21 16.65
C ARG A 5 4.49 -11.80 16.67
N ILE A 6 3.94 -10.93 15.85
CA ILE A 6 4.44 -9.55 15.69
C ILE A 6 4.50 -8.83 17.04
N ALA A 7 3.50 -9.06 17.90
CA ALA A 7 3.48 -8.47 19.24
C ALA A 7 4.70 -8.85 20.09
N ASP A 8 5.19 -10.10 20.02
CA ASP A 8 6.33 -10.54 20.81
C ASP A 8 7.61 -9.81 20.42
N VAL A 9 7.77 -9.52 19.11
CA VAL A 9 8.90 -8.76 18.57
C VAL A 9 8.85 -7.31 19.05
N TRP A 10 7.71 -6.65 18.90
CA TRP A 10 7.54 -5.25 19.29
C TRP A 10 7.63 -5.05 20.81
N GLU A 11 7.13 -5.99 21.60
CA GLU A 11 7.31 -6.01 23.06
C GLU A 11 8.79 -6.16 23.46
N ALA A 12 9.56 -7.01 22.77
CA ALA A 12 11.00 -7.16 23.05
C ALA A 12 11.76 -5.86 22.74
N ILE A 13 11.44 -5.20 21.63
CA ILE A 13 11.97 -3.88 21.26
C ILE A 13 11.60 -2.82 22.31
N ALA A 14 10.33 -2.75 22.69
CA ALA A 14 9.86 -1.78 23.69
C ALA A 14 10.55 -1.93 25.04
N ARG A 15 10.78 -3.17 25.50
CA ARG A 15 11.54 -3.43 26.72
C ARG A 15 13.00 -2.98 26.61
N LYS A 16 13.61 -3.13 25.44
CA LYS A 16 15.03 -2.80 25.22
C LYS A 16 15.25 -1.29 25.07
N THR A 17 14.38 -0.61 24.35
CA THR A 17 14.52 0.83 24.01
C THR A 17 13.26 1.63 24.34
N PRO A 18 12.77 1.62 25.60
CA PRO A 18 11.47 2.20 25.97
C PRO A 18 11.38 3.71 25.73
N ASN A 19 12.49 4.42 25.77
CA ASN A 19 12.54 5.87 25.62
C ASN A 19 12.76 6.35 24.18
N ARG A 20 13.04 5.43 23.24
CA ARG A 20 13.21 5.80 21.84
C ARG A 20 11.84 6.05 21.19
N PRO A 21 11.75 6.99 20.23
CA PRO A 21 10.54 7.20 19.44
C PRO A 21 10.12 5.91 18.71
N ALA A 22 8.83 5.64 18.70
CA ALA A 22 8.19 4.60 17.89
C ALA A 22 7.25 5.21 16.85
N LEU A 23 6.40 6.17 17.26
CA LEU A 23 5.41 6.82 16.40
C LEU A 23 5.54 8.33 16.53
N ILE A 24 5.50 9.04 15.41
CA ILE A 24 5.64 10.50 15.35
C ILE A 24 4.58 11.08 14.41
N GLN A 25 3.91 12.16 14.87
CA GLN A 25 3.05 12.96 14.01
C GLN A 25 3.17 14.44 14.44
N GLY A 26 3.81 15.25 13.61
CA GLY A 26 4.16 16.63 13.99
C GLY A 26 4.98 16.68 15.27
N GLN A 27 4.49 17.41 16.28
CA GLN A 27 5.16 17.52 17.58
C GLN A 27 4.82 16.36 18.55
N ARG A 28 3.85 15.53 18.21
CA ARG A 28 3.47 14.38 19.03
C ARG A 28 4.44 13.23 18.79
N VAL A 29 5.10 12.80 19.85
CA VAL A 29 6.04 11.68 19.85
C VAL A 29 5.55 10.65 20.87
N ILE A 30 5.38 9.42 20.42
CA ILE A 30 5.06 8.26 21.25
C ILE A 30 6.31 7.38 21.28
N THR A 31 6.86 7.14 22.46
CA THR A 31 8.02 6.27 22.63
C THR A 31 7.61 4.79 22.54
N TRP A 32 8.58 3.89 22.33
CA TRP A 32 8.34 2.46 22.32
C TRP A 32 7.68 1.97 23.62
N GLY A 33 8.10 2.50 24.77
CA GLY A 33 7.49 2.16 26.06
C GLY A 33 6.04 2.65 26.19
N GLN A 34 5.74 3.84 25.66
CA GLN A 34 4.38 4.38 25.62
C GLN A 34 3.52 3.59 24.61
N PHE A 35 4.05 3.30 23.42
CA PHE A 35 3.36 2.51 22.39
C PHE A 35 2.96 1.13 22.93
N ASP A 36 3.89 0.44 23.60
CA ASP A 36 3.64 -0.83 24.25
C ASP A 36 2.58 -0.74 25.36
N ALA A 37 2.68 0.29 26.22
CA ALA A 37 1.75 0.49 27.32
C ALA A 37 0.32 0.80 26.85
N ARG A 38 0.18 1.68 25.87
CA ARG A 38 -1.12 2.06 25.29
C ARG A 38 -1.76 0.89 24.54
N ALA A 39 -0.95 0.11 23.82
CA ALA A 39 -1.41 -1.11 23.16
C ALA A 39 -1.86 -2.19 24.16
N ASP A 40 -1.17 -2.34 25.31
CA ASP A 40 -1.63 -3.24 26.38
C ASP A 40 -2.96 -2.78 27.00
N ALA A 41 -3.11 -1.47 27.28
CA ALA A 41 -4.34 -0.92 27.83
C ALA A 41 -5.52 -1.13 26.87
N LEU A 42 -5.32 -0.82 25.58
CA LEU A 42 -6.35 -1.06 24.56
C LEU A 42 -6.69 -2.56 24.43
N ALA A 43 -5.68 -3.44 24.38
CA ALA A 43 -5.91 -4.88 24.33
C ALA A 43 -6.72 -5.39 25.53
N ALA A 44 -6.40 -4.91 26.75
CA ALA A 44 -7.17 -5.23 27.96
C ALA A 44 -8.61 -4.72 27.88
N HIS A 45 -8.81 -3.50 27.40
CA HIS A 45 -10.13 -2.89 27.19
C HIS A 45 -10.97 -3.73 26.21
N LEU A 46 -10.38 -4.18 25.10
CA LEU A 46 -11.05 -5.03 24.12
C LEU A 46 -11.48 -6.36 24.73
N VAL A 47 -10.57 -7.05 25.43
CA VAL A 47 -10.85 -8.33 26.09
C VAL A 47 -11.94 -8.18 27.17
N ALA A 48 -11.86 -7.14 28.00
CA ALA A 48 -12.86 -6.83 29.00
C ALA A 48 -14.23 -6.47 28.40
N GLY A 49 -14.24 -5.86 27.23
CA GLY A 49 -15.43 -5.54 26.43
C GLY A 49 -16.11 -6.75 25.80
N GLY A 50 -15.62 -7.97 26.05
CA GLY A 50 -16.27 -9.21 25.65
C GLY A 50 -16.12 -9.57 24.16
N VAL A 51 -15.01 -9.14 23.53
CA VAL A 51 -14.68 -9.60 22.17
C VAL A 51 -14.39 -11.10 22.16
N SER A 52 -14.64 -11.75 21.04
CA SER A 52 -14.35 -13.19 20.86
C SER A 52 -12.92 -13.45 20.40
N ALA A 53 -12.47 -14.71 20.46
CA ALA A 53 -11.20 -15.14 19.88
C ALA A 53 -11.13 -14.89 18.35
N GLU A 54 -12.27 -14.89 17.69
CA GLU A 54 -12.40 -14.68 16.25
C GLU A 54 -12.65 -13.21 15.88
N ALA A 55 -12.62 -12.29 16.89
CA ALA A 55 -12.93 -10.88 16.69
C ALA A 55 -12.04 -10.21 15.64
N LYS A 56 -12.61 -9.25 14.92
CA LYS A 56 -11.88 -8.33 14.09
C LYS A 56 -12.03 -6.90 14.62
N VAL A 57 -10.91 -6.18 14.61
CA VAL A 57 -10.85 -4.77 15.00
C VAL A 57 -10.66 -3.93 13.75
N ALA A 58 -11.66 -3.15 13.40
CA ALA A 58 -11.62 -2.27 12.23
C ALA A 58 -10.98 -0.92 12.59
N ALA A 59 -9.92 -0.53 11.86
CA ALA A 59 -9.31 0.78 11.97
C ALA A 59 -9.86 1.72 10.88
N TYR A 60 -10.89 2.51 11.22
CA TYR A 60 -11.49 3.52 10.35
C TYR A 60 -10.90 4.89 10.65
N LEU A 61 -9.60 5.01 10.32
CA LEU A 61 -8.74 6.12 10.74
C LEU A 61 -7.96 6.67 9.54
N PHE A 62 -7.65 7.97 9.59
CA PHE A 62 -6.58 8.56 8.80
C PHE A 62 -5.21 8.06 9.30
N ASN A 63 -4.13 8.49 8.64
CA ASN A 63 -2.79 8.25 9.17
C ASN A 63 -2.63 8.97 10.51
N CYS A 64 -2.43 8.20 11.56
CA CYS A 64 -2.20 8.70 12.92
C CYS A 64 -1.50 7.60 13.76
N PRO A 65 -0.92 7.95 14.90
CA PRO A 65 -0.33 6.97 15.82
C PRO A 65 -1.32 5.90 16.27
N GLU A 66 -2.58 6.26 16.54
CA GLU A 66 -3.65 5.36 16.97
C GLU A 66 -3.89 4.22 15.98
N TYR A 67 -3.66 4.44 14.69
CA TYR A 67 -3.77 3.39 13.68
C TYR A 67 -2.86 2.20 14.00
N LEU A 68 -1.59 2.48 14.31
CA LEU A 68 -0.60 1.45 14.64
C LEU A 68 -0.79 0.91 16.06
N GLU A 69 -1.26 1.74 17.01
CA GLU A 69 -1.64 1.29 18.36
C GLU A 69 -2.79 0.26 18.31
N VAL A 70 -3.80 0.47 17.47
CA VAL A 70 -4.90 -0.49 17.24
C VAL A 70 -4.38 -1.82 16.73
N TYR A 71 -3.47 -1.80 15.78
CA TYR A 71 -2.86 -3.03 15.23
C TYR A 71 -2.04 -3.76 16.28
N PHE A 72 -1.22 -3.03 17.05
CA PHE A 72 -0.43 -3.63 18.11
C PHE A 72 -1.33 -4.22 19.21
N ALA A 73 -2.37 -3.51 19.62
CA ALA A 73 -3.34 -4.02 20.60
C ALA A 73 -4.06 -5.28 20.12
N ALA A 74 -4.47 -5.32 18.84
CA ALA A 74 -5.09 -6.50 18.24
C ALA A 74 -4.13 -7.71 18.25
N PHE A 75 -2.86 -7.50 17.86
CA PHE A 75 -1.83 -8.54 17.93
C PHE A 75 -1.57 -9.02 19.36
N LYS A 76 -1.54 -8.10 20.34
CA LYS A 76 -1.42 -8.46 21.77
C LYS A 76 -2.61 -9.27 22.27
N ALA A 77 -3.81 -8.90 21.87
CA ALA A 77 -5.03 -9.63 22.23
C ALA A 77 -5.21 -10.94 21.45
N GLY A 78 -4.39 -11.24 20.45
CA GLY A 78 -4.52 -12.44 19.61
C GLY A 78 -5.75 -12.43 18.71
N ILE A 79 -6.22 -11.24 18.28
CA ILE A 79 -7.35 -11.04 17.38
C ILE A 79 -6.91 -10.32 16.09
N ALA A 80 -7.76 -10.29 15.08
CA ALA A 80 -7.36 -9.80 13.76
C ALA A 80 -7.64 -8.31 13.56
N PRO A 81 -6.64 -7.46 13.30
CA PRO A 81 -6.87 -6.10 12.81
C PRO A 81 -7.30 -6.12 11.35
N ILE A 82 -8.16 -5.17 10.97
CA ILE A 82 -8.55 -4.90 9.59
C ILE A 82 -8.44 -3.42 9.26
N ASN A 83 -7.99 -3.12 8.04
CA ASN A 83 -8.01 -1.77 7.52
C ASN A 83 -9.42 -1.39 7.04
N THR A 84 -9.76 -0.13 7.19
CA THR A 84 -10.99 0.44 6.62
C THR A 84 -10.63 1.68 5.80
N ASN A 85 -11.09 1.73 4.58
CA ASN A 85 -10.87 2.91 3.74
C ASN A 85 -11.71 4.08 4.28
N TYR A 86 -11.06 5.15 4.71
CA TYR A 86 -11.72 6.35 5.27
C TYR A 86 -12.58 7.11 4.27
N ARG A 87 -12.59 6.71 2.99
CA ARG A 87 -13.44 7.28 1.94
C ARG A 87 -14.73 6.50 1.70
N TYR A 88 -14.89 5.34 2.35
CA TYR A 88 -16.10 4.54 2.16
C TYR A 88 -17.32 5.27 2.72
N GLY A 89 -18.39 5.22 1.93
CA GLY A 89 -19.72 5.64 2.35
C GLY A 89 -20.43 4.59 3.20
N GLY A 90 -21.63 4.92 3.69
CA GLY A 90 -22.38 4.08 4.61
C GLY A 90 -22.59 2.64 4.14
N GLU A 91 -22.96 2.42 2.88
CA GLU A 91 -23.22 1.07 2.35
C GLU A 91 -21.93 0.23 2.24
N GLU A 92 -20.83 0.85 1.84
CA GLU A 92 -19.52 0.17 1.78
C GLU A 92 -19.03 -0.21 3.17
N LEU A 93 -19.24 0.65 4.17
CA LEU A 93 -18.91 0.39 5.56
C LEU A 93 -19.75 -0.74 6.15
N VAL A 94 -21.07 -0.74 5.88
CA VAL A 94 -21.95 -1.85 6.31
C VAL A 94 -21.47 -3.16 5.73
N TYR A 95 -21.20 -3.18 4.43
CA TYR A 95 -20.67 -4.38 3.78
C TYR A 95 -19.36 -4.84 4.41
N LEU A 96 -18.38 -3.92 4.56
CA LEU A 96 -17.06 -4.27 5.06
C LEU A 96 -17.13 -4.83 6.48
N PHE A 97 -17.80 -4.13 7.39
CA PHE A 97 -17.87 -4.54 8.80
C PHE A 97 -18.66 -5.84 9.00
N ASP A 98 -19.74 -6.03 8.24
CA ASP A 98 -20.52 -7.28 8.29
C ASP A 98 -19.76 -8.46 7.66
N ASN A 99 -19.15 -8.25 6.48
CA ASN A 99 -18.34 -9.26 5.81
C ASN A 99 -17.15 -9.69 6.67
N ALA A 100 -16.47 -8.73 7.30
CA ALA A 100 -15.33 -8.99 8.16
C ALA A 100 -15.69 -9.63 9.50
N ASP A 101 -16.96 -9.70 9.89
CA ASP A 101 -17.39 -10.01 11.26
C ASP A 101 -16.70 -9.09 12.28
N ALA A 102 -16.68 -7.78 12.01
CA ALA A 102 -16.07 -6.82 12.91
C ALA A 102 -16.82 -6.74 14.22
N GLU A 103 -16.12 -6.97 15.33
CA GLU A 103 -16.67 -6.82 16.69
C GLU A 103 -16.29 -5.47 17.32
N VAL A 104 -15.27 -4.81 16.77
CA VAL A 104 -14.77 -3.52 17.23
C VAL A 104 -14.56 -2.60 16.04
N VAL A 105 -14.95 -1.34 16.19
CA VAL A 105 -14.64 -0.26 15.24
C VAL A 105 -13.96 0.87 16.01
N VAL A 106 -12.70 1.14 15.66
CA VAL A 106 -11.96 2.32 16.11
C VAL A 106 -11.98 3.35 14.99
N PHE A 107 -12.46 4.55 15.26
CA PHE A 107 -12.74 5.54 14.22
C PHE A 107 -12.40 6.97 14.65
N HIS A 108 -12.05 7.84 13.72
CA HIS A 108 -11.96 9.28 13.99
C HIS A 108 -13.35 9.85 14.25
N ALA A 109 -13.49 10.64 15.31
CA ALA A 109 -14.78 11.21 15.73
C ALA A 109 -15.44 12.06 14.64
N GLY A 110 -14.67 12.61 13.69
CA GLY A 110 -15.22 13.28 12.49
C GLY A 110 -16.07 12.39 11.58
N PHE A 111 -16.03 11.05 11.76
CA PHE A 111 -16.90 10.10 11.04
C PHE A 111 -18.15 9.69 11.81
N ALA A 112 -18.41 10.30 12.98
CA ALA A 112 -19.48 9.91 13.88
C ALA A 112 -20.86 9.91 13.21
N ASP A 113 -21.19 10.94 12.44
CA ASP A 113 -22.49 11.05 11.74
C ASP A 113 -22.71 9.92 10.73
N THR A 114 -21.67 9.60 9.96
CA THR A 114 -21.72 8.48 9.01
C THR A 114 -21.96 7.14 9.72
N LEU A 115 -21.28 6.93 10.84
CA LEU A 115 -21.42 5.70 11.63
C LEU A 115 -22.74 5.64 12.38
N GLU A 116 -23.24 6.76 12.94
CA GLU A 116 -24.57 6.82 13.57
C GLU A 116 -25.67 6.37 12.63
N ALA A 117 -25.60 6.78 11.36
CA ALA A 117 -26.60 6.41 10.36
C ALA A 117 -26.66 4.91 10.04
N ILE A 118 -25.56 4.16 10.30
CA ILE A 118 -25.44 2.75 9.91
C ILE A 118 -25.29 1.78 11.08
N ARG A 119 -24.90 2.24 12.28
CA ARG A 119 -24.53 1.35 13.41
C ARG A 119 -25.64 0.39 13.83
N SER A 120 -26.91 0.78 13.70
CA SER A 120 -28.06 -0.10 14.01
C SER A 120 -28.14 -1.33 13.11
N ARG A 121 -27.47 -1.32 11.95
CA ARG A 121 -27.39 -2.43 11.00
C ARG A 121 -26.21 -3.37 11.29
N LEU A 122 -25.33 -3.00 12.21
CA LEU A 122 -24.05 -3.68 12.50
C LEU A 122 -24.11 -4.39 13.86
N SER A 123 -25.00 -5.36 13.99
CA SER A 123 -25.28 -6.06 15.26
C SER A 123 -24.11 -6.86 15.82
N LYS A 124 -23.07 -7.14 15.01
CA LYS A 124 -21.85 -7.84 15.46
C LYS A 124 -20.89 -6.92 16.20
N VAL A 125 -20.96 -5.61 15.95
CA VAL A 125 -20.06 -4.64 16.56
C VAL A 125 -20.46 -4.42 18.01
N LYS A 126 -19.60 -4.84 18.92
CA LYS A 126 -19.78 -4.75 20.38
C LYS A 126 -19.20 -3.46 20.95
N LEU A 127 -18.09 -2.97 20.37
CA LEU A 127 -17.34 -1.82 20.86
C LEU A 127 -17.13 -0.80 19.74
N TRP A 128 -17.48 0.45 20.06
CA TRP A 128 -17.18 1.62 19.24
C TRP A 128 -16.24 2.51 20.02
N ILE A 129 -15.07 2.82 19.46
CA ILE A 129 -14.02 3.60 20.12
C ILE A 129 -13.66 4.78 19.23
N ALA A 130 -13.85 6.00 19.72
CA ALA A 130 -13.67 7.23 18.97
C ALA A 130 -12.32 7.91 19.29
N VAL A 131 -11.50 8.11 18.27
CA VAL A 131 -10.33 9.00 18.35
C VAL A 131 -10.82 10.43 18.16
N THR A 132 -10.74 11.22 19.23
CA THR A 132 -11.23 12.60 19.25
C THR A 132 -10.30 13.56 18.52
N GLU A 133 -10.87 14.64 18.02
CA GLU A 133 -10.17 15.67 17.27
C GLU A 133 -10.74 17.05 17.64
N PRO A 134 -10.00 18.14 17.40
CA PRO A 134 -10.53 19.48 17.62
C PRO A 134 -11.87 19.69 16.90
N GLY A 135 -12.91 20.03 17.66
CA GLY A 135 -14.28 20.20 17.14
C GLY A 135 -15.10 18.90 16.97
N HIS A 136 -14.51 17.74 17.19
CA HIS A 136 -15.19 16.45 17.09
C HIS A 136 -14.97 15.62 18.37
N PRO A 137 -15.81 15.78 19.41
CA PRO A 137 -15.76 14.94 20.60
C PRO A 137 -16.27 13.52 20.32
N ALA A 138 -15.94 12.59 21.22
CA ALA A 138 -16.51 11.25 21.16
C ALA A 138 -18.04 11.31 21.30
N PRO A 139 -18.81 10.64 20.40
CA PRO A 139 -20.25 10.58 20.54
C PRO A 139 -20.64 9.73 21.76
N ALA A 140 -21.80 9.99 22.37
CA ALA A 140 -22.24 9.33 23.59
C ALA A 140 -22.36 7.79 23.51
N TRP A 141 -22.44 7.25 22.29
CA TRP A 141 -22.52 5.79 22.05
C TRP A 141 -21.15 5.12 21.81
N ALA A 142 -20.07 5.87 21.84
CA ALA A 142 -18.70 5.35 21.69
C ALA A 142 -17.84 5.71 22.91
N VAL A 143 -16.86 4.86 23.19
CA VAL A 143 -15.84 5.14 24.19
C VAL A 143 -14.80 6.08 23.59
N ASP A 144 -14.37 7.10 24.34
CA ASP A 144 -13.24 7.93 23.94
C ASP A 144 -11.95 7.09 23.94
N TYR A 145 -11.13 7.25 22.90
CA TYR A 145 -9.91 6.44 22.73
C TYR A 145 -8.92 6.65 23.88
N GLU A 146 -8.70 7.88 24.32
CA GLU A 146 -7.77 8.16 25.42
C GLU A 146 -8.28 7.55 26.74
N THR A 147 -9.60 7.47 26.94
CA THR A 147 -10.18 6.73 28.06
C THR A 147 -9.89 5.23 27.95
N ALA A 148 -10.02 4.64 26.74
CA ALA A 148 -9.76 3.22 26.53
C ALA A 148 -8.28 2.83 26.76
N VAL A 149 -7.34 3.77 26.62
CA VAL A 149 -5.90 3.54 26.79
C VAL A 149 -5.31 4.13 28.07
N ALA A 150 -6.13 4.80 28.90
CA ALA A 150 -5.67 5.47 30.12
C ALA A 150 -5.32 4.48 31.24
N ASP A 151 -6.09 3.39 31.35
CA ASP A 151 -5.96 2.46 32.44
C ASP A 151 -4.86 1.44 32.19
N ALA A 152 -3.83 1.45 33.03
CA ALA A 152 -2.82 0.39 32.99
C ALA A 152 -3.48 -0.97 33.31
N PRO A 153 -3.33 -1.99 32.45
CA PRO A 153 -3.90 -3.30 32.73
C PRO A 153 -3.24 -3.91 33.98
N PRO A 154 -3.98 -4.76 34.73
CA PRO A 154 -3.49 -5.35 35.98
C PRO A 154 -2.28 -6.28 35.76
N ALA A 155 -2.09 -6.76 34.53
CA ALA A 155 -0.94 -7.57 34.12
C ALA A 155 -0.44 -7.18 32.73
N ARG A 156 0.87 -7.10 32.56
CA ARG A 156 1.54 -6.82 31.29
C ARG A 156 2.61 -7.89 31.00
N PRO A 157 2.78 -8.37 29.74
CA PRO A 157 1.86 -8.10 28.62
C PRO A 157 0.47 -8.72 28.85
N VAL A 158 -0.52 -8.14 28.18
CA VAL A 158 -1.90 -8.64 28.22
C VAL A 158 -1.99 -10.06 27.68
N LYS A 159 -2.71 -10.92 28.38
CA LYS A 159 -2.97 -12.31 27.95
C LYS A 159 -4.48 -12.51 27.83
N ALA A 160 -4.95 -12.61 26.59
CA ALA A 160 -6.33 -13.04 26.35
C ALA A 160 -6.52 -14.53 26.71
N PRO A 161 -7.73 -14.95 27.12
CA PRO A 161 -8.01 -16.35 27.50
C PRO A 161 -7.67 -17.38 26.42
N TRP A 162 -7.74 -17.00 25.15
CA TRP A 162 -7.45 -17.85 23.99
C TRP A 162 -5.98 -17.83 23.56
N GLY A 163 -5.15 -16.97 24.18
CA GLY A 163 -3.75 -16.84 23.82
C GLY A 163 -3.52 -16.10 22.50
N ARG A 164 -2.28 -16.14 22.03
CA ARG A 164 -1.86 -15.60 20.72
C ARG A 164 -0.92 -16.58 20.01
N SER A 165 -0.97 -16.59 18.68
CA SER A 165 -0.24 -17.52 17.82
C SER A 165 0.18 -16.82 16.54
N GLY A 166 1.22 -17.32 15.86
CA GLY A 166 1.57 -16.91 14.50
C GLY A 166 0.47 -17.19 13.47
N ASP A 167 -0.49 -18.07 13.79
CA ASP A 167 -1.68 -18.32 12.98
C ASP A 167 -2.75 -17.21 13.09
N ASN A 168 -2.68 -16.33 14.09
CA ASN A 168 -3.60 -15.21 14.16
C ASN A 168 -3.50 -14.34 12.91
N LEU A 169 -4.66 -13.89 12.42
CA LEU A 169 -4.76 -13.22 11.14
C LEU A 169 -4.57 -11.69 11.24
N LEU A 170 -4.14 -11.13 10.13
CA LEU A 170 -4.39 -9.77 9.70
C LEU A 170 -5.22 -9.86 8.42
N LEU A 171 -6.32 -9.12 8.32
CA LEU A 171 -7.08 -9.04 7.09
C LEU A 171 -6.81 -7.70 6.42
N LEU A 172 -6.22 -7.75 5.22
CA LEU A 172 -6.03 -6.56 4.40
C LEU A 172 -7.15 -6.46 3.36
N TYR A 173 -8.14 -5.61 3.64
CA TYR A 173 -9.21 -5.34 2.69
C TYR A 173 -8.72 -4.49 1.54
N THR A 174 -8.96 -4.96 0.32
CA THR A 174 -8.56 -4.29 -0.91
C THR A 174 -9.78 -3.93 -1.73
N GLY A 175 -9.86 -2.68 -2.21
CA GLY A 175 -10.84 -2.30 -3.23
C GLY A 175 -10.48 -3.00 -4.54
N GLY A 176 -11.32 -3.93 -4.97
CA GLY A 176 -11.19 -4.53 -6.30
C GLY A 176 -11.70 -3.56 -7.38
N THR A 177 -11.10 -3.60 -8.57
CA THR A 177 -11.57 -2.85 -9.75
C THR A 177 -12.95 -3.32 -10.24
N THR A 178 -13.47 -4.42 -9.70
CA THR A 178 -14.65 -5.13 -10.22
C THR A 178 -15.70 -5.49 -9.17
N GLY A 179 -15.66 -4.94 -7.95
CA GLY A 179 -16.65 -5.30 -6.92
C GLY A 179 -16.35 -4.78 -5.52
N MET A 180 -17.10 -5.30 -4.55
CA MET A 180 -16.95 -4.96 -3.13
C MET A 180 -15.57 -5.38 -2.60
N PRO A 181 -15.03 -4.66 -1.58
CA PRO A 181 -13.72 -4.96 -1.00
C PRO A 181 -13.62 -6.39 -0.47
N LYS A 182 -12.46 -7.01 -0.64
CA LYS A 182 -12.19 -8.39 -0.17
C LYS A 182 -11.03 -8.40 0.82
N GLY A 183 -11.19 -9.12 1.93
CA GLY A 183 -10.18 -9.25 2.96
C GLY A 183 -9.16 -10.33 2.61
N VAL A 184 -7.93 -9.93 2.29
CA VAL A 184 -6.81 -10.85 2.10
C VAL A 184 -6.32 -11.31 3.48
N MET A 185 -6.31 -12.60 3.73
CA MET A 185 -5.99 -13.20 5.02
C MET A 185 -4.50 -13.52 5.13
N TRP A 186 -3.77 -12.74 5.90
CA TRP A 186 -2.38 -13.02 6.25
C TRP A 186 -2.28 -13.62 7.65
N ARG A 187 -1.60 -14.76 7.79
CA ARG A 187 -1.11 -15.21 9.11
C ARG A 187 0.03 -14.29 9.55
N GLN A 188 0.12 -13.99 10.84
CA GLN A 188 1.22 -13.15 11.34
C GLN A 188 2.59 -13.75 11.03
N ASP A 189 2.74 -15.07 11.15
CA ASP A 189 3.97 -15.78 10.83
C ASP A 189 4.38 -15.58 9.37
N ASP A 190 3.47 -15.81 8.41
CA ASP A 190 3.76 -15.63 6.98
C ASP A 190 4.06 -14.16 6.64
N LEU A 191 3.26 -13.23 7.21
CA LEU A 191 3.46 -11.81 6.98
C LEU A 191 4.79 -11.31 7.54
N PHE A 192 5.17 -11.72 8.75
CA PHE A 192 6.44 -11.32 9.34
C PHE A 192 7.63 -11.79 8.51
N ASN A 193 7.60 -13.04 8.05
CA ASN A 193 8.63 -13.61 7.20
C ASN A 193 8.73 -12.90 5.84
N VAL A 194 7.61 -12.70 5.14
CA VAL A 194 7.63 -12.03 3.81
C VAL A 194 8.07 -10.56 3.90
N LEU A 195 7.84 -9.91 5.04
CA LEU A 195 8.34 -8.55 5.32
C LEU A 195 9.81 -8.52 5.80
N GLY A 196 10.54 -9.61 5.62
CA GLY A 196 11.97 -9.69 5.88
C GLY A 196 12.35 -10.14 7.29
N ALA A 197 11.39 -10.60 8.11
CA ALA A 197 11.63 -11.12 9.46
C ALA A 197 12.56 -10.21 10.31
N GLY A 198 12.27 -8.90 10.34
CA GLY A 198 13.09 -7.92 11.05
C GLY A 198 14.46 -7.63 10.41
N GLY A 199 14.76 -8.23 9.27
CA GLY A 199 15.93 -7.94 8.44
C GLY A 199 15.62 -6.94 7.32
N GLN A 200 16.64 -6.55 6.59
CA GLN A 200 16.53 -5.73 5.38
C GLN A 200 17.73 -6.00 4.47
N ALA A 201 17.59 -6.96 3.56
CA ALA A 201 18.66 -7.41 2.68
C ALA A 201 19.32 -6.27 1.89
N ALA A 202 18.54 -5.29 1.41
CA ALA A 202 19.04 -4.11 0.70
C ALA A 202 20.00 -3.23 1.53
N ARG A 203 19.99 -3.36 2.86
CA ARG A 203 20.90 -2.69 3.81
C ARG A 203 21.86 -3.65 4.50
N GLY A 204 21.94 -4.91 4.06
CA GLY A 204 22.80 -5.92 4.68
C GLY A 204 22.36 -6.32 6.10
N VAL A 205 21.08 -6.11 6.45
CA VAL A 205 20.54 -6.51 7.76
C VAL A 205 19.90 -7.88 7.63
N GLU A 206 20.49 -8.88 8.28
CA GLU A 206 20.00 -10.26 8.26
C GLU A 206 18.65 -10.40 8.99
N PRO A 207 17.81 -11.39 8.65
CA PRO A 207 16.62 -11.75 9.43
C PRO A 207 16.96 -12.07 10.89
N ILE A 208 15.99 -11.90 11.80
CA ILE A 208 16.12 -12.34 13.19
C ILE A 208 15.66 -13.79 13.33
N GLU A 209 16.19 -14.47 14.35
CA GLU A 209 15.84 -15.87 14.65
C GLU A 209 14.87 -15.99 15.83
N SER A 210 14.69 -14.93 16.60
CA SER A 210 13.79 -14.87 17.75
C SER A 210 13.33 -13.43 18.03
N PRO A 211 12.22 -13.23 18.75
CA PRO A 211 11.80 -11.90 19.21
C PRO A 211 12.90 -11.18 20.00
N GLN A 212 13.67 -11.91 20.82
CA GLN A 212 14.79 -11.35 21.57
C GLN A 212 15.92 -10.88 20.63
N GLY A 213 16.14 -11.55 19.50
CA GLY A 213 17.12 -11.14 18.49
C GLY A 213 16.86 -9.74 17.93
N ALA A 214 15.59 -9.29 17.86
CA ALA A 214 15.26 -7.92 17.52
C ALA A 214 15.78 -6.92 18.57
N ALA A 215 15.60 -7.24 19.84
CA ALA A 215 16.07 -6.42 20.95
C ALA A 215 17.60 -6.41 21.06
N ASP A 216 18.25 -7.55 20.83
CA ASP A 216 19.73 -7.70 20.96
C ASP A 216 20.49 -6.86 19.94
N ARG A 217 19.89 -6.57 18.78
CA ARG A 217 20.44 -5.67 17.76
C ARG A 217 20.43 -4.19 18.15
N LEU A 218 19.63 -3.84 19.15
CA LEU A 218 19.42 -2.46 19.54
C LEU A 218 20.36 -2.10 20.70
N ASP A 219 21.15 -1.07 20.49
CA ASP A 219 21.90 -0.43 21.55
C ASP A 219 21.14 0.82 22.01
N PRO A 220 20.61 0.89 23.25
CA PRO A 220 19.87 2.06 23.76
C PRO A 220 20.63 3.38 23.66
N GLU A 221 21.96 3.35 23.78
CA GLU A 221 22.84 4.53 23.72
C GLU A 221 23.53 4.68 22.34
N GLY A 222 23.36 3.71 21.45
CA GLY A 222 23.99 3.68 20.14
C GLY A 222 23.23 4.47 19.08
N PRO A 223 23.58 4.34 17.79
CA PRO A 223 22.89 4.96 16.68
C PRO A 223 21.40 4.65 16.69
N ARG A 224 20.57 5.63 16.32
CA ARG A 224 19.14 5.39 16.23
C ARG A 224 18.81 4.39 15.11
N PRO A 225 17.82 3.52 15.32
CA PRO A 225 17.22 2.73 14.24
C PRO A 225 16.56 3.61 13.18
N PRO A 226 16.17 3.06 12.00
CA PRO A 226 15.57 3.84 10.93
C PRO A 226 14.36 4.66 11.37
N LEU A 227 14.24 5.89 10.84
CA LEU A 227 13.07 6.72 10.94
C LEU A 227 12.45 6.88 9.55
N THR A 228 11.26 6.37 9.37
CA THR A 228 10.58 6.35 8.07
C THR A 228 9.36 7.26 8.07
N MET A 229 9.32 8.22 7.13
CA MET A 229 8.13 9.01 6.81
C MET A 229 7.21 8.16 5.93
N VAL A 230 6.06 7.75 6.45
CA VAL A 230 5.03 7.05 5.70
C VAL A 230 3.99 8.07 5.22
N CYS A 231 4.12 8.48 3.95
CA CYS A 231 3.29 9.54 3.36
C CYS A 231 2.00 9.00 2.74
N CYS A 232 2.02 7.76 2.30
CA CYS A 232 0.85 7.10 1.74
C CYS A 232 -0.06 6.53 2.85
N PRO A 233 -1.36 6.28 2.55
CA PRO A 233 -2.29 5.83 3.58
C PRO A 233 -1.92 4.49 4.22
N LEU A 234 -1.92 4.45 5.57
CA LEU A 234 -1.71 3.23 6.36
C LEU A 234 -2.80 2.16 6.11
N MET A 235 -3.96 2.56 5.63
CA MET A 235 -5.03 1.64 5.24
C MET A 235 -4.71 0.82 3.97
N HIS A 236 -3.61 1.08 3.30
CA HIS A 236 -3.15 0.33 2.12
C HIS A 236 -1.86 -0.43 2.43
N GLY A 237 -1.67 -1.57 1.75
CA GLY A 237 -0.50 -2.44 1.97
C GLY A 237 0.83 -1.72 1.91
N THR A 238 1.04 -0.78 0.97
CA THR A 238 2.29 -0.02 0.86
C THR A 238 2.61 0.74 2.16
N GLY A 239 1.69 1.54 2.68
CA GLY A 239 1.89 2.29 3.91
C GLY A 239 2.01 1.38 5.13
N GLN A 240 1.09 0.43 5.27
CA GLN A 240 1.03 -0.46 6.42
C GLN A 240 2.24 -1.38 6.53
N PHE A 241 2.60 -2.05 5.44
CA PHE A 241 3.73 -2.99 5.45
C PHE A 241 5.08 -2.29 5.59
N SER A 242 5.24 -1.10 5.01
CA SER A 242 6.43 -0.28 5.22
C SER A 242 6.56 0.18 6.68
N ALA A 243 5.44 0.55 7.32
CA ALA A 243 5.43 0.85 8.74
C ALA A 243 5.84 -0.38 9.57
N PHE A 244 5.33 -1.57 9.26
CA PHE A 244 5.70 -2.80 9.96
C PHE A 244 7.18 -3.15 9.76
N ILE A 245 7.72 -3.04 8.53
CA ILE A 245 9.15 -3.24 8.27
C ILE A 245 9.99 -2.33 9.17
N THR A 246 9.63 -1.06 9.29
CA THR A 246 10.34 -0.10 10.14
C THR A 246 10.24 -0.47 11.62
N LEU A 247 9.04 -0.80 12.11
CA LEU A 247 8.82 -1.19 13.51
C LEU A 247 9.51 -2.53 13.84
N ASN A 248 9.51 -3.50 12.93
CA ASN A 248 10.20 -4.79 13.12
C ASN A 248 11.72 -4.64 13.34
N GLN A 249 12.30 -3.52 12.92
CA GLN A 249 13.70 -3.16 13.11
C GLN A 249 13.93 -2.27 14.34
N GLY A 250 12.91 -2.01 15.15
CA GLY A 250 12.98 -1.08 16.28
C GLY A 250 13.01 0.39 15.87
N GLY A 251 12.69 0.69 14.62
CA GLY A 251 12.66 2.04 14.06
C GLY A 251 11.45 2.86 14.51
N ALA A 252 11.38 4.09 14.00
CA ALA A 252 10.26 5.02 14.22
C ALA A 252 9.49 5.27 12.93
N VAL A 253 8.17 5.25 13.01
CA VAL A 253 7.26 5.62 11.93
C VAL A 253 6.75 7.03 12.15
N ALA A 254 6.97 7.90 11.17
CA ALA A 254 6.41 9.24 11.17
C ALA A 254 5.34 9.38 10.10
N THR A 255 4.26 10.10 10.41
CA THR A 255 3.18 10.45 9.49
C THR A 255 2.99 11.96 9.45
N LEU A 256 2.45 12.46 8.33
CA LEU A 256 2.16 13.89 8.21
C LEU A 256 1.02 14.29 9.16
N PRO A 257 1.09 15.49 9.77
CA PRO A 257 -0.01 16.06 10.54
C PRO A 257 -1.28 16.30 9.72
N SER A 258 -1.11 16.73 8.47
CA SER A 258 -2.24 16.99 7.56
C SER A 258 -2.89 15.69 7.08
N ARG A 259 -4.21 15.71 6.91
CA ARG A 259 -4.98 14.56 6.36
C ARG A 259 -4.70 14.30 4.90
N GLY A 260 -4.40 15.35 4.13
CA GLY A 260 -4.00 15.28 2.73
C GLY A 260 -2.50 15.34 2.58
N PHE A 261 -1.97 14.78 1.49
CA PHE A 261 -0.56 14.87 1.18
C PHE A 261 -0.17 16.32 0.84
N ASN A 262 0.88 16.82 1.47
CA ASN A 262 1.47 18.13 1.22
C ASN A 262 3.00 17.99 1.13
N ALA A 263 3.56 18.26 -0.03
CA ALA A 263 4.99 18.07 -0.27
C ALA A 263 5.89 19.04 0.51
N VAL A 264 5.44 20.28 0.74
CA VAL A 264 6.17 21.24 1.59
C VAL A 264 6.20 20.77 3.04
N GLU A 265 5.08 20.30 3.57
CA GLU A 265 4.99 19.72 4.91
C GLU A 265 5.89 18.49 5.03
N LEU A 266 5.87 17.61 4.01
CA LEU A 266 6.75 16.44 3.96
C LEU A 266 8.22 16.83 4.12
N TRP A 267 8.72 17.73 3.29
CA TRP A 267 10.14 18.09 3.31
C TRP A 267 10.53 18.84 4.59
N ASN A 268 9.62 19.66 5.16
CA ASN A 268 9.83 20.26 6.47
C ASN A 268 9.97 19.19 7.57
N GLU A 269 9.14 18.15 7.56
CA GLU A 269 9.19 17.06 8.55
C GLU A 269 10.42 16.17 8.32
N VAL A 270 10.78 15.87 7.07
CA VAL A 270 12.00 15.12 6.72
C VAL A 270 13.24 15.82 7.26
N GLU A 271 13.38 17.13 7.02
CA GLU A 271 14.50 17.92 7.53
C GLU A 271 14.50 17.99 9.06
N ARG A 272 13.36 18.31 9.67
CA ARG A 272 13.20 18.42 11.12
C ARG A 272 13.55 17.13 11.86
N LEU A 273 13.08 16.00 11.36
CA LEU A 273 13.26 14.68 11.96
C LEU A 273 14.55 13.99 11.53
N LYS A 274 15.24 14.52 10.53
CA LYS A 274 16.35 13.85 9.84
C LYS A 274 15.94 12.43 9.41
N ALA A 275 14.78 12.31 8.75
CA ALA A 275 14.24 11.02 8.36
C ALA A 275 15.18 10.31 7.36
N ASP A 276 15.34 8.98 7.55
CA ASP A 276 16.19 8.15 6.67
C ASP A 276 15.43 7.61 5.47
N GLY A 277 14.12 7.41 5.63
CA GLY A 277 13.27 6.83 4.60
C GLY A 277 12.00 7.61 4.35
N VAL A 278 11.56 7.62 3.10
CA VAL A 278 10.28 8.18 2.67
C VAL A 278 9.52 7.11 1.90
N VAL A 279 8.25 6.90 2.24
CA VAL A 279 7.39 5.90 1.59
C VAL A 279 6.22 6.58 0.91
N ILE A 280 6.07 6.33 -0.39
CA ILE A 280 5.08 6.97 -1.26
C ILE A 280 4.36 5.94 -2.16
N VAL A 281 3.47 6.41 -3.02
CA VAL A 281 2.85 5.61 -4.09
C VAL A 281 2.92 6.36 -5.41
N GLY A 282 3.93 6.05 -6.23
CA GLY A 282 4.09 6.52 -7.60
C GLY A 282 4.02 8.03 -7.79
N LEU A 283 3.62 8.43 -8.99
CA LEU A 283 3.62 9.83 -9.45
C LEU A 283 2.70 10.74 -8.66
N ALA A 284 1.60 10.22 -8.09
CA ALA A 284 0.69 11.04 -7.30
C ALA A 284 1.35 11.73 -6.08
N PHE A 285 2.44 11.16 -5.60
CA PHE A 285 3.25 11.72 -4.51
C PHE A 285 4.54 12.33 -5.02
N SER A 286 5.26 11.61 -5.88
CA SER A 286 6.60 12.01 -6.30
C SER A 286 6.61 13.23 -7.21
N THR A 287 5.56 13.47 -8.01
CA THR A 287 5.46 14.67 -8.85
C THR A 287 5.39 15.95 -7.99
N PRO A 288 4.43 16.11 -7.06
CA PRO A 288 4.43 17.30 -6.20
C PRO A 288 5.66 17.40 -5.28
N MET A 289 6.27 16.25 -4.90
CA MET A 289 7.54 16.27 -4.17
C MET A 289 8.66 16.93 -4.99
N LEU A 290 8.78 16.57 -6.26
CA LEU A 290 9.78 17.11 -7.16
C LEU A 290 9.48 18.59 -7.50
N GLU A 291 8.24 18.93 -7.85
CA GLU A 291 7.83 20.29 -8.18
C GLU A 291 8.26 21.32 -7.12
N VAL A 292 8.07 21.03 -5.83
CA VAL A 292 8.48 21.98 -4.77
C VAL A 292 9.99 22.07 -4.60
N LEU A 293 10.75 21.01 -4.89
CA LEU A 293 12.20 21.03 -4.86
C LEU A 293 12.80 21.81 -6.05
N GLU A 294 12.15 21.76 -7.20
CA GLU A 294 12.56 22.51 -8.40
C GLU A 294 12.24 24.00 -8.30
N VAL A 295 11.14 24.36 -7.60
CA VAL A 295 10.77 25.76 -7.36
C VAL A 295 11.76 26.46 -6.42
N ASP A 296 12.27 25.77 -5.40
CA ASP A 296 13.20 26.33 -4.42
C ASP A 296 14.35 25.35 -4.11
N PRO A 297 15.30 25.19 -5.04
CA PRO A 297 16.40 24.25 -4.89
C PRO A 297 17.29 24.58 -3.68
N GLY A 298 17.54 23.58 -2.85
CA GLY A 298 18.40 23.74 -1.67
C GLY A 298 17.72 24.36 -0.45
N ARG A 299 16.40 24.57 -0.49
CA ARG A 299 15.63 25.03 0.67
C ARG A 299 15.71 24.07 1.87
N TRP A 300 15.73 22.77 1.63
CA TRP A 300 15.77 21.75 2.66
C TRP A 300 17.10 20.98 2.67
N ASP A 301 17.60 20.66 3.86
CA ASP A 301 18.68 19.69 4.02
C ASP A 301 18.12 18.27 3.98
N LEU A 302 18.23 17.62 2.82
CA LEU A 302 17.78 16.26 2.56
C LEU A 302 18.91 15.22 2.65
N SER A 303 20.05 15.58 3.21
CA SER A 303 21.22 14.70 3.33
C SER A 303 20.98 13.45 4.17
N SER A 304 19.97 13.47 5.05
CA SER A 304 19.56 12.34 5.87
C SER A 304 18.78 11.27 5.11
N VAL A 305 18.19 11.61 3.95
CA VAL A 305 17.36 10.68 3.16
C VAL A 305 18.24 9.62 2.50
N LEU A 306 18.14 8.39 2.96
CA LEU A 306 18.88 7.25 2.44
C LEU A 306 18.03 6.36 1.51
N SER A 307 16.70 6.47 1.62
CA SER A 307 15.79 5.70 0.76
C SER A 307 14.49 6.43 0.48
N ILE A 308 14.01 6.32 -0.78
CA ILE A 308 12.64 6.64 -1.15
C ILE A 308 12.03 5.38 -1.73
N SER A 309 10.96 4.87 -1.11
CA SER A 309 10.33 3.62 -1.51
C SER A 309 8.92 3.87 -2.05
N SER A 310 8.59 3.20 -3.14
CA SER A 310 7.26 3.25 -3.76
C SER A 310 6.76 1.84 -4.10
N SER A 311 5.46 1.65 -4.07
CA SER A 311 4.80 0.44 -4.57
C SER A 311 3.34 0.75 -4.93
N GLY A 312 2.74 -0.07 -5.80
CA GLY A 312 1.31 -0.04 -6.09
C GLY A 312 0.88 0.91 -7.22
N SER A 313 1.79 1.71 -7.76
CA SER A 313 1.59 2.53 -8.97
C SER A 313 2.92 2.71 -9.70
N MET A 314 2.87 2.84 -11.02
CA MET A 314 4.09 3.05 -11.81
C MET A 314 4.77 4.37 -11.48
N TRP A 315 6.10 4.38 -11.59
CA TRP A 315 6.95 5.52 -11.29
C TRP A 315 7.96 5.77 -12.42
N SER A 316 7.87 6.92 -13.09
CA SER A 316 8.68 7.21 -14.26
C SER A 316 10.17 7.35 -13.94
N GLN A 317 11.02 6.95 -14.87
CA GLN A 317 12.47 7.09 -14.75
C GLN A 317 12.90 8.55 -14.60
N GLU A 318 12.24 9.44 -15.33
CA GLU A 318 12.53 10.87 -15.29
C GLU A 318 12.27 11.49 -13.91
N ASN A 319 11.12 11.16 -13.31
CA ASN A 319 10.78 11.62 -11.98
C ASN A 319 11.73 11.05 -10.90
N LYS A 320 12.17 9.78 -11.04
CA LYS A 320 13.20 9.18 -10.18
C LYS A 320 14.51 9.98 -10.27
N ARG A 321 14.95 10.33 -11.49
CA ARG A 321 16.16 11.13 -11.73
C ARG A 321 16.07 12.51 -11.08
N GLY A 322 14.94 13.18 -11.24
CA GLY A 322 14.71 14.50 -10.61
C GLY A 322 14.85 14.44 -9.09
N LEU A 323 14.18 13.49 -8.44
CA LEU A 323 14.27 13.33 -6.98
C LEU A 323 15.69 12.99 -6.50
N LEU A 324 16.41 12.13 -7.22
CA LEU A 324 17.79 11.75 -6.88
C LEU A 324 18.77 12.91 -7.05
N ALA A 325 18.47 13.90 -7.89
CA ALA A 325 19.29 15.12 -8.01
C ALA A 325 19.25 15.98 -6.72
N HIS A 326 18.15 15.92 -5.97
CA HIS A 326 17.98 16.63 -4.70
C HIS A 326 18.29 15.74 -3.46
N CYS A 327 18.00 14.45 -3.53
CA CYS A 327 18.27 13.47 -2.46
C CYS A 327 19.50 12.64 -2.82
N VAL A 328 20.67 13.26 -2.82
CA VAL A 328 21.92 12.71 -3.38
C VAL A 328 22.44 11.45 -2.68
N ASN A 329 22.03 11.21 -1.43
CA ASN A 329 22.39 10.01 -0.66
C ASN A 329 21.35 8.90 -0.77
N ALA A 330 20.25 9.16 -1.47
CA ALA A 330 19.14 8.22 -1.51
C ALA A 330 19.33 7.13 -2.56
N THR A 331 18.81 5.95 -2.24
CA THR A 331 18.44 4.93 -3.21
C THR A 331 16.92 4.91 -3.33
N ILE A 332 16.41 4.97 -4.54
CA ILE A 332 14.99 4.79 -4.83
C ILE A 332 14.71 3.31 -5.01
N PHE A 333 13.77 2.78 -4.23
CA PHE A 333 13.24 1.43 -4.35
C PHE A 333 11.82 1.48 -4.91
N ASP A 334 11.64 0.88 -6.08
CA ASP A 334 10.32 0.70 -6.70
C ASP A 334 9.96 -0.78 -6.61
N SER A 335 8.92 -1.08 -5.83
CA SER A 335 8.51 -2.45 -5.52
C SER A 335 7.22 -2.78 -6.23
N PHE A 336 7.23 -3.88 -6.95
CA PHE A 336 6.06 -4.46 -7.58
C PHE A 336 5.48 -5.55 -6.69
N GLY A 337 4.19 -5.42 -6.40
CA GLY A 337 3.47 -6.37 -5.56
C GLY A 337 1.99 -6.01 -5.46
N SER A 338 1.26 -6.86 -4.76
CA SER A 338 -0.15 -6.64 -4.43
C SER A 338 -0.43 -7.09 -3.00
N SER A 339 -1.65 -6.88 -2.52
CA SER A 339 -2.07 -7.38 -1.20
C SER A 339 -2.03 -8.90 -1.10
N GLU A 340 -2.20 -9.58 -2.23
CA GLU A 340 -2.16 -11.04 -2.38
C GLU A 340 -0.75 -11.58 -2.61
N ALA A 341 0.20 -10.72 -2.99
CA ALA A 341 1.53 -11.12 -3.45
C ALA A 341 2.56 -10.04 -3.14
N VAL A 342 3.20 -10.14 -1.99
CA VAL A 342 4.29 -9.24 -1.60
C VAL A 342 5.59 -9.68 -2.26
N GLY A 343 6.37 -8.74 -2.83
CA GLY A 343 7.70 -9.01 -3.34
C GLY A 343 7.73 -9.71 -4.71
N LEU A 344 6.77 -9.44 -5.60
CA LEU A 344 6.78 -9.95 -6.99
C LEU A 344 8.01 -9.48 -7.77
N GLY A 345 8.47 -8.28 -7.54
CA GLY A 345 9.67 -7.73 -8.17
C GLY A 345 10.07 -6.41 -7.53
N ALA A 346 11.30 -6.02 -7.75
CA ALA A 346 11.82 -4.74 -7.28
C ALA A 346 12.82 -4.15 -8.28
N SER A 347 12.92 -2.84 -8.30
CA SER A 347 14.01 -2.12 -8.95
C SER A 347 14.65 -1.12 -7.98
N ALA A 348 15.95 -0.90 -8.13
CA ALA A 348 16.68 0.11 -7.40
C ALA A 348 17.25 1.14 -8.37
N SER A 349 17.19 2.41 -7.98
CA SER A 349 17.76 3.52 -8.74
C SER A 349 18.66 4.33 -7.82
N THR A 350 19.84 4.67 -8.32
CA THR A 350 20.80 5.58 -7.67
C THR A 350 21.15 6.73 -8.62
N PRO A 351 21.76 7.83 -8.15
CA PRO A 351 22.15 8.91 -9.04
C PRO A 351 22.99 8.43 -10.23
N GLY A 352 22.53 8.69 -11.46
CA GLY A 352 23.18 8.27 -12.71
C GLY A 352 22.98 6.81 -13.12
N ALA A 353 22.19 6.05 -12.35
CA ALA A 353 21.85 4.64 -12.65
C ALA A 353 20.37 4.38 -12.32
N GLU A 354 19.47 5.16 -12.95
CA GLU A 354 18.04 5.05 -12.72
C GLU A 354 17.44 3.87 -13.51
N ALA A 355 16.72 3.00 -12.81
CA ALA A 355 15.99 1.91 -13.42
C ALA A 355 14.89 2.42 -14.37
N ALA A 356 14.74 1.76 -15.51
CA ALA A 356 13.68 2.05 -16.45
C ALA A 356 12.29 1.83 -15.81
N THR A 357 11.30 2.57 -16.30
CA THR A 357 9.92 2.40 -15.89
C THR A 357 9.43 0.98 -16.15
N ALA A 358 8.69 0.40 -15.22
CA ALA A 358 8.10 -0.94 -15.30
C ALA A 358 9.11 -2.11 -15.50
N ALA A 359 10.41 -1.86 -15.30
CA ALA A 359 11.46 -2.88 -15.32
C ALA A 359 11.80 -3.32 -13.90
N PHE A 360 11.65 -4.61 -13.61
CA PHE A 360 11.85 -5.16 -12.27
C PHE A 360 12.76 -6.38 -12.31
N VAL A 361 13.56 -6.57 -11.27
CA VAL A 361 14.20 -7.85 -11.01
C VAL A 361 13.17 -8.74 -10.32
N LEU A 362 12.98 -9.95 -10.84
CA LEU A 362 12.10 -10.94 -10.21
C LEU A 362 12.65 -11.33 -8.84
N GLY A 363 11.77 -11.43 -7.85
CA GLY A 363 12.12 -12.01 -6.56
C GLY A 363 12.53 -13.49 -6.70
N PRO A 364 13.32 -14.04 -5.76
CA PRO A 364 13.83 -15.41 -5.85
C PRO A 364 12.73 -16.48 -5.80
N THR A 365 11.57 -16.15 -5.28
CA THR A 365 10.38 -17.01 -5.18
C THR A 365 9.34 -16.71 -6.26
N CYS A 366 9.69 -15.88 -7.27
CA CYS A 366 8.78 -15.43 -8.31
C CYS A 366 8.99 -16.17 -9.63
N ALA A 367 7.93 -16.26 -10.41
CA ALA A 367 7.94 -16.80 -11.76
C ALA A 367 6.85 -16.14 -12.61
N VAL A 368 6.95 -16.32 -13.93
CA VAL A 368 5.89 -15.96 -14.88
C VAL A 368 5.38 -17.24 -15.51
N PHE A 369 4.06 -17.44 -15.49
CA PHE A 369 3.41 -18.62 -16.05
C PHE A 369 2.48 -18.24 -17.20
N THR A 370 2.50 -19.01 -18.26
CA THR A 370 1.50 -18.95 -19.33
C THR A 370 0.12 -19.34 -18.79
N GLU A 371 -0.95 -19.08 -19.55
CA GLU A 371 -2.32 -19.43 -19.13
C GLU A 371 -2.52 -20.96 -18.94
N ASP A 372 -1.73 -21.78 -19.63
CA ASP A 372 -1.72 -23.23 -19.49
C ASP A 372 -0.82 -23.75 -18.36
N GLY A 373 -0.23 -22.85 -17.57
CA GLY A 373 0.54 -23.18 -16.36
C GLY A 373 2.00 -23.57 -16.61
N ARG A 374 2.55 -23.29 -17.77
CA ARG A 374 3.96 -23.50 -18.13
C ARG A 374 4.78 -22.25 -17.79
N ARG A 375 6.00 -22.41 -17.29
CA ARG A 375 6.89 -21.24 -17.05
C ARG A 375 7.29 -20.58 -18.37
N VAL A 376 7.25 -19.26 -18.39
CA VAL A 376 7.77 -18.43 -19.47
C VAL A 376 9.29 -18.44 -19.42
N ALA A 377 9.93 -18.83 -20.53
CA ALA A 377 11.38 -18.82 -20.64
C ALA A 377 11.90 -17.39 -20.84
N PRO A 378 13.03 -16.99 -20.18
CA PRO A 378 13.66 -15.70 -20.43
C PRO A 378 14.00 -15.49 -21.91
N GLY A 379 13.65 -14.30 -22.42
CA GLY A 379 13.93 -13.94 -23.83
C GLY A 379 13.04 -14.60 -24.88
N SER A 380 12.02 -15.39 -24.48
CA SER A 380 11.12 -16.06 -25.43
C SER A 380 10.15 -15.10 -26.13
N GLY A 381 9.90 -13.92 -25.54
CA GLY A 381 8.84 -13.01 -25.98
C GLY A 381 7.42 -13.47 -25.63
N GLU A 382 7.28 -14.61 -24.95
CA GLU A 382 5.99 -15.09 -24.44
C GLU A 382 5.52 -14.21 -23.27
N ARG A 383 4.22 -14.01 -23.19
CA ARG A 383 3.55 -13.30 -22.10
C ARG A 383 2.96 -14.29 -21.12
N GLY A 384 2.97 -13.93 -19.84
CA GLY A 384 2.37 -14.76 -18.81
C GLY A 384 1.95 -13.95 -17.58
N LEU A 385 1.35 -14.66 -16.63
CA LEU A 385 0.91 -14.14 -15.36
C LEU A 385 2.05 -14.21 -14.34
N VAL A 386 2.32 -13.09 -13.67
CA VAL A 386 3.32 -13.04 -12.61
C VAL A 386 2.78 -13.76 -11.38
N ALA A 387 3.61 -14.59 -10.78
CA ALA A 387 3.29 -15.40 -9.62
C ALA A 387 4.41 -15.34 -8.58
N VAL A 388 4.03 -15.48 -7.31
CA VAL A 388 4.97 -15.64 -6.18
C VAL A 388 4.60 -16.85 -5.35
N SER A 389 5.61 -17.53 -4.80
CA SER A 389 5.46 -18.66 -3.89
C SER A 389 6.12 -18.36 -2.53
N GLY A 390 6.11 -19.32 -1.61
CA GLY A 390 6.68 -19.16 -0.27
C GLY A 390 5.66 -18.70 0.75
N PHE A 391 5.93 -17.60 1.46
CA PHE A 391 5.02 -17.05 2.46
C PHE A 391 3.88 -16.29 1.79
N LEU A 392 2.68 -16.85 1.83
CA LEU A 392 1.50 -16.39 1.09
C LEU A 392 0.30 -16.21 2.00
N PRO A 393 -0.64 -15.31 1.65
CA PRO A 393 -1.96 -15.29 2.29
C PRO A 393 -2.64 -16.65 2.17
N ILE A 394 -3.46 -16.99 3.15
CA ILE A 394 -4.23 -18.25 3.08
C ILE A 394 -5.40 -18.18 2.10
N GLY A 395 -5.86 -16.98 1.76
CA GLY A 395 -6.94 -16.76 0.80
C GLY A 395 -7.65 -15.43 1.03
N TYR A 396 -8.84 -15.30 0.46
CA TYR A 396 -9.76 -14.21 0.77
C TYR A 396 -10.79 -14.65 1.80
N TYR A 397 -11.05 -13.80 2.77
CA TYR A 397 -12.03 -14.08 3.82
C TYR A 397 -13.43 -14.24 3.22
N LYS A 398 -14.09 -15.36 3.54
CA LYS A 398 -15.43 -15.73 3.03
C LYS A 398 -15.56 -15.76 1.50
N ASP A 399 -14.46 -15.92 0.76
CA ASP A 399 -14.51 -16.02 -0.70
C ASP A 399 -13.61 -17.17 -1.19
N PRO A 400 -14.02 -18.42 -1.00
CA PRO A 400 -13.24 -19.59 -1.42
C PRO A 400 -13.10 -19.69 -2.94
N GLU A 401 -14.09 -19.23 -3.70
CA GLU A 401 -14.06 -19.27 -5.16
C GLU A 401 -12.97 -18.34 -5.71
N LYS A 402 -12.92 -17.10 -5.24
CA LYS A 402 -11.86 -16.15 -5.63
C LYS A 402 -10.50 -16.62 -5.10
N SER A 403 -10.45 -17.20 -3.91
CA SER A 403 -9.22 -17.76 -3.36
C SER A 403 -8.65 -18.85 -4.26
N ALA A 404 -9.48 -19.79 -4.73
CA ALA A 404 -9.06 -20.86 -5.63
C ALA A 404 -8.58 -20.34 -7.00
N LYS A 405 -9.12 -19.22 -7.47
CA LYS A 405 -8.70 -18.59 -8.74
C LYS A 405 -7.39 -17.78 -8.61
N THR A 406 -7.05 -17.35 -7.41
CA THR A 406 -5.86 -16.50 -7.17
C THR A 406 -4.69 -17.33 -6.63
N PHE A 407 -4.94 -18.30 -5.76
CA PHE A 407 -3.91 -19.13 -5.14
C PHE A 407 -3.91 -20.50 -5.79
N LEU A 408 -3.10 -20.64 -6.83
CA LEU A 408 -3.04 -21.84 -7.67
C LEU A 408 -1.97 -22.81 -7.19
N THR A 409 -2.14 -24.09 -7.53
CA THR A 409 -1.07 -25.09 -7.43
C THR A 409 -0.48 -25.30 -8.83
N LEU A 410 0.75 -24.82 -9.04
CA LEU A 410 1.50 -24.98 -10.28
C LEU A 410 2.83 -25.66 -9.95
N GLU A 411 3.25 -26.61 -10.77
CA GLU A 411 4.48 -27.39 -10.56
C GLU A 411 4.57 -28.06 -9.17
N GLY A 412 3.42 -28.46 -8.60
CA GLY A 412 3.31 -29.07 -7.28
C GLY A 412 3.50 -28.12 -6.09
N GLN A 413 3.59 -26.81 -6.33
CA GLN A 413 3.77 -25.77 -5.32
C GLN A 413 2.60 -24.78 -5.35
N ARG A 414 2.30 -24.15 -4.19
CA ARG A 414 1.27 -23.12 -4.09
C ARG A 414 1.85 -21.76 -4.51
N TRP A 415 1.11 -21.06 -5.38
CA TRP A 415 1.47 -19.76 -5.93
C TRP A 415 0.33 -18.77 -5.75
N SER A 416 0.66 -17.52 -5.45
CA SER A 416 -0.28 -16.40 -5.61
C SER A 416 -0.13 -15.79 -6.99
N VAL A 417 -1.22 -15.73 -7.74
CA VAL A 417 -1.30 -15.23 -9.12
C VAL A 417 -2.36 -14.13 -9.17
N PRO A 418 -2.02 -12.88 -8.83
CA PRO A 418 -3.01 -11.79 -8.68
C PRO A 418 -3.58 -11.27 -9.99
N GLY A 419 -3.03 -11.67 -11.15
CA GLY A 419 -3.53 -11.33 -12.48
C GLY A 419 -2.75 -10.25 -13.22
N ASP A 420 -1.54 -9.97 -12.78
CA ASP A 420 -0.62 -9.07 -13.45
C ASP A 420 0.15 -9.83 -14.55
N TRP A 421 0.23 -9.24 -15.74
CA TRP A 421 0.89 -9.82 -16.90
C TRP A 421 2.27 -9.23 -17.12
N ALA A 422 3.21 -10.06 -17.57
CA ALA A 422 4.57 -9.66 -17.88
C ALA A 422 5.21 -10.48 -18.99
N GLU A 423 6.31 -9.94 -19.52
CA GLU A 423 7.33 -10.63 -20.32
C GLU A 423 8.58 -10.81 -19.46
N VAL A 424 9.33 -11.89 -19.68
CA VAL A 424 10.64 -12.09 -19.05
C VAL A 424 11.72 -11.80 -20.08
N ASN A 425 12.52 -10.78 -19.83
CA ASN A 425 13.62 -10.38 -20.70
C ASN A 425 14.74 -11.46 -20.71
N ALA A 426 15.63 -11.40 -21.70
CA ALA A 426 16.73 -12.37 -21.83
C ALA A 426 17.71 -12.36 -20.63
N ASP A 427 17.81 -11.23 -19.94
CA ASP A 427 18.60 -11.07 -18.72
C ASP A 427 17.87 -11.52 -17.44
N GLY A 428 16.65 -12.06 -17.57
CA GLY A 428 15.82 -12.50 -16.46
C GLY A 428 15.04 -11.38 -15.75
N THR A 429 15.16 -10.13 -16.18
CA THR A 429 14.33 -9.05 -15.65
C THR A 429 12.90 -9.16 -16.17
N LEU A 430 11.96 -8.62 -15.42
CA LEU A 430 10.54 -8.61 -15.75
C LEU A 430 10.17 -7.24 -16.34
N LYS A 431 9.50 -7.29 -17.49
CA LYS A 431 8.79 -6.15 -18.06
C LYS A 431 7.32 -6.30 -17.75
N LEU A 432 6.83 -5.49 -16.81
CA LEU A 432 5.42 -5.48 -16.43
C LEU A 432 4.57 -4.89 -17.57
N LEU A 433 3.50 -5.59 -17.92
CA LEU A 433 2.57 -5.17 -18.97
C LEU A 433 1.28 -4.56 -18.40
N GLY A 434 0.91 -4.94 -17.16
CA GLY A 434 -0.28 -4.47 -16.48
C GLY A 434 -1.28 -5.58 -16.13
N ARG A 435 -2.47 -5.19 -15.68
CA ARG A 435 -3.49 -6.17 -15.25
C ARG A 435 -4.35 -6.67 -16.40
N GLY A 436 -4.53 -7.98 -16.48
CA GLY A 436 -5.34 -8.60 -17.50
C GLY A 436 -6.81 -8.15 -17.52
N SER A 437 -7.36 -7.74 -16.37
CA SER A 437 -8.72 -7.19 -16.26
C SER A 437 -8.92 -5.82 -16.91
N GLN A 438 -7.84 -5.13 -17.26
CA GLN A 438 -7.85 -3.83 -17.95
C GLN A 438 -7.42 -3.95 -19.42
N CYS A 439 -7.07 -5.15 -19.87
CA CYS A 439 -6.60 -5.39 -21.22
C CYS A 439 -7.65 -4.99 -22.26
N ILE A 440 -7.25 -4.17 -23.23
CA ILE A 440 -8.09 -3.74 -24.36
C ILE A 440 -7.94 -4.75 -25.49
N ASN A 441 -9.06 -5.32 -25.94
CA ASN A 441 -9.06 -6.29 -27.04
C ASN A 441 -9.40 -5.57 -28.35
N THR A 442 -8.38 -5.23 -29.12
CA THR A 442 -8.54 -4.51 -30.37
C THR A 442 -8.11 -5.38 -31.59
N GLY A 443 -9.07 -5.80 -32.40
CA GLY A 443 -8.80 -6.59 -33.59
C GLY A 443 -8.12 -7.94 -33.34
N GLY A 444 -8.35 -8.57 -32.18
CA GLY A 444 -7.72 -9.81 -31.77
C GLY A 444 -6.38 -9.64 -31.05
N GLU A 445 -5.86 -8.41 -30.96
CA GLU A 445 -4.65 -8.09 -30.23
C GLU A 445 -4.99 -7.63 -28.81
N LYS A 446 -4.18 -8.05 -27.82
CA LYS A 446 -4.27 -7.61 -26.44
C LYS A 446 -3.36 -6.40 -26.23
N VAL A 447 -3.94 -5.26 -25.82
CA VAL A 447 -3.21 -4.04 -25.47
C VAL A 447 -3.40 -3.77 -23.99
N PHE A 448 -2.29 -3.65 -23.27
CA PHE A 448 -2.31 -3.31 -21.86
C PHE A 448 -2.28 -1.78 -21.72
N PRO A 449 -3.29 -1.19 -21.06
CA PRO A 449 -3.36 0.28 -20.90
C PRO A 449 -2.07 0.90 -20.41
N GLU A 450 -1.46 0.30 -19.40
CA GLU A 450 -0.29 0.82 -18.70
C GLU A 450 0.91 1.05 -19.63
N GLU A 451 1.12 0.19 -20.63
CA GLU A 451 2.22 0.37 -21.59
C GLU A 451 2.01 1.60 -22.50
N VAL A 452 0.75 1.89 -22.84
CA VAL A 452 0.40 3.06 -23.65
C VAL A 452 0.39 4.33 -22.80
N GLU A 453 -0.09 4.24 -21.56
CA GLU A 453 -0.06 5.33 -20.58
C GLU A 453 1.37 5.81 -20.33
N GLU A 454 2.30 4.89 -20.13
CA GLU A 454 3.71 5.22 -19.94
C GLU A 454 4.31 5.89 -21.17
N ALA A 455 4.01 5.41 -22.36
CA ALA A 455 4.44 6.07 -23.58
C ALA A 455 3.87 7.49 -23.69
N LEU A 456 2.59 7.69 -23.37
CA LEU A 456 1.95 9.01 -23.39
C LEU A 456 2.57 9.97 -22.38
N LYS A 457 2.89 9.53 -21.16
CA LYS A 457 3.49 10.35 -20.10
C LYS A 457 4.91 10.82 -20.42
N THR A 458 5.59 10.20 -21.37
CA THR A 458 6.87 10.72 -21.87
C THR A 458 6.72 11.88 -22.88
N HIS A 459 5.49 12.24 -23.23
CA HIS A 459 5.26 13.42 -24.08
C HIS A 459 5.41 14.71 -23.26
N PRO A 460 6.14 15.73 -23.74
CA PRO A 460 6.52 16.92 -22.95
C PRO A 460 5.33 17.72 -22.40
N HIS A 461 4.15 17.60 -23.03
CA HIS A 461 2.94 18.35 -22.67
C HIS A 461 1.85 17.47 -22.03
N VAL A 462 2.15 16.22 -21.68
CA VAL A 462 1.25 15.31 -20.96
C VAL A 462 1.65 15.23 -19.49
N ARG A 463 0.81 15.76 -18.63
CA ARG A 463 1.03 15.68 -17.17
C ARG A 463 0.66 14.32 -16.61
N ASP A 464 -0.46 13.76 -17.05
CA ASP A 464 -0.92 12.42 -16.69
C ASP A 464 -1.80 11.83 -17.80
N ALA A 465 -1.86 10.52 -17.88
CA ALA A 465 -2.67 9.80 -18.87
C ALA A 465 -3.25 8.51 -18.30
N VAL A 466 -4.46 8.19 -18.75
CA VAL A 466 -5.13 6.91 -18.56
C VAL A 466 -5.65 6.42 -19.89
N VAL A 467 -5.51 5.14 -20.15
CA VAL A 467 -5.93 4.52 -21.42
C VAL A 467 -7.04 3.51 -21.17
N VAL A 468 -8.11 3.61 -21.94
CA VAL A 468 -9.28 2.74 -21.82
C VAL A 468 -9.74 2.21 -23.17
N GLY A 469 -10.35 1.01 -23.17
CA GLY A 469 -11.04 0.50 -24.34
C GLY A 469 -12.43 1.13 -24.46
N VAL A 470 -12.74 1.66 -25.65
CA VAL A 470 -14.10 2.09 -26.00
C VAL A 470 -14.62 1.25 -27.17
N PRO A 471 -15.94 1.03 -27.29
CA PRO A 471 -16.51 0.16 -28.30
C PRO A 471 -16.10 0.55 -29.74
N ASP A 472 -15.80 -0.44 -30.55
CA ASP A 472 -15.51 -0.30 -31.98
C ASP A 472 -16.20 -1.42 -32.79
N ALA A 473 -16.98 -1.05 -33.78
CA ALA A 473 -17.78 -2.00 -34.55
C ALA A 473 -16.93 -3.00 -35.35
N ARG A 474 -15.69 -2.65 -35.70
CA ARG A 474 -14.80 -3.49 -36.52
C ARG A 474 -13.81 -4.28 -35.66
N PHE A 475 -13.29 -3.67 -34.60
CA PHE A 475 -12.19 -4.22 -33.82
C PHE A 475 -12.62 -4.71 -32.41
N GLY A 476 -13.91 -4.61 -32.06
CA GLY A 476 -14.43 -4.90 -30.73
C GLY A 476 -14.22 -3.70 -29.80
N GLU A 477 -12.97 -3.34 -29.55
CA GLU A 477 -12.59 -2.14 -28.83
C GLU A 477 -11.53 -1.34 -29.60
N ARG A 478 -11.53 -0.01 -29.40
CA ARG A 478 -10.44 0.88 -29.81
C ARG A 478 -9.87 1.62 -28.63
N ILE A 479 -8.61 2.00 -28.75
CA ILE A 479 -7.85 2.61 -27.67
C ILE A 479 -8.21 4.09 -27.57
N CYS A 480 -8.68 4.51 -26.41
CA CYS A 480 -8.95 5.90 -26.08
C CYS A 480 -7.95 6.38 -25.01
N ALA A 481 -7.22 7.45 -25.32
CA ALA A 481 -6.38 8.15 -24.33
C ALA A 481 -7.20 9.22 -23.62
N VAL A 482 -7.27 9.15 -22.31
CA VAL A 482 -7.79 10.22 -21.43
C VAL A 482 -6.58 10.93 -20.86
N VAL A 483 -6.38 12.20 -21.18
CA VAL A 483 -5.12 12.90 -20.92
C VAL A 483 -5.36 14.19 -20.14
N GLU A 484 -4.54 14.40 -19.13
CA GLU A 484 -4.38 15.64 -18.38
C GLU A 484 -3.16 16.39 -18.96
N PRO A 485 -3.34 17.53 -19.65
CA PRO A 485 -2.24 18.31 -20.22
C PRO A 485 -1.52 19.15 -19.17
N ASP A 486 -0.32 19.63 -19.49
CA ASP A 486 0.38 20.66 -18.69
C ASP A 486 -0.19 22.07 -18.85
N GLY A 487 -1.08 22.26 -19.82
CA GLY A 487 -1.72 23.54 -20.14
C GLY A 487 -0.89 24.47 -21.03
N ALA A 488 0.31 24.06 -21.46
CA ALA A 488 1.17 24.89 -22.30
C ALA A 488 0.74 24.91 -23.77
N VAL A 489 0.17 23.80 -24.26
CA VAL A 489 -0.29 23.65 -25.65
C VAL A 489 -1.59 22.85 -25.70
N GLU A 490 -2.36 23.03 -26.77
CA GLU A 490 -3.50 22.16 -27.09
C GLU A 490 -2.96 20.81 -27.63
N LEU A 491 -3.40 19.71 -27.05
CA LEU A 491 -2.99 18.36 -27.44
C LEU A 491 -3.88 17.84 -28.55
N GLU A 492 -3.26 17.32 -29.62
CA GLU A 492 -3.96 16.68 -30.72
C GLU A 492 -3.75 15.17 -30.74
N LEU A 493 -4.79 14.42 -31.10
CA LEU A 493 -4.72 12.96 -31.22
C LEU A 493 -3.62 12.50 -32.17
N ALA A 494 -3.41 13.22 -33.27
CA ALA A 494 -2.40 12.88 -34.29
C ALA A 494 -1.00 12.89 -33.70
N ASP A 495 -0.68 13.91 -32.88
CA ASP A 495 0.63 14.08 -32.26
C ASP A 495 0.88 12.99 -31.20
N LEU A 496 -0.08 12.78 -30.28
CA LEU A 496 0.02 11.73 -29.26
C LEU A 496 0.10 10.32 -29.88
N SER A 497 -0.66 10.07 -30.95
CA SER A 497 -0.59 8.79 -31.65
C SER A 497 0.75 8.59 -32.35
N ALA A 498 1.33 9.62 -32.95
CA ALA A 498 2.68 9.58 -33.54
C ALA A 498 3.73 9.33 -32.45
N HIS A 499 3.62 10.02 -31.31
CA HIS A 499 4.50 9.85 -30.16
C HIS A 499 4.50 8.40 -29.64
N VAL A 500 3.32 7.78 -29.52
CA VAL A 500 3.18 6.38 -29.12
C VAL A 500 3.76 5.44 -30.19
N ARG A 501 3.48 5.65 -31.49
CA ARG A 501 4.00 4.82 -32.59
C ARG A 501 5.52 4.81 -32.67
N ASN A 502 6.17 5.88 -32.26
CA ASN A 502 7.62 5.95 -32.21
C ASN A 502 8.25 5.08 -31.11
N ARG A 503 7.44 4.56 -30.18
CA ARG A 503 7.88 3.80 -28.99
C ARG A 503 7.28 2.39 -28.92
N LEU A 504 6.07 2.24 -29.45
CA LEU A 504 5.30 0.99 -29.37
C LEU A 504 4.79 0.59 -30.75
N ALA A 505 4.34 -0.64 -30.88
CA ALA A 505 3.73 -1.15 -32.12
C ALA A 505 2.51 -0.30 -32.53
N ALA A 506 2.36 -0.05 -33.82
CA ALA A 506 1.40 0.91 -34.36
C ALA A 506 -0.07 0.64 -33.95
N TYR A 507 -0.45 -0.62 -33.73
CA TYR A 507 -1.81 -0.99 -33.30
C TYR A 507 -2.13 -0.55 -31.86
N LYS A 508 -1.11 -0.23 -31.04
CA LYS A 508 -1.25 0.26 -29.67
C LYS A 508 -1.49 1.77 -29.59
N ALA A 509 -1.33 2.49 -30.69
CA ALA A 509 -1.54 3.94 -30.69
C ALA A 509 -3.01 4.29 -30.43
N PRO A 510 -3.29 5.33 -29.63
CA PRO A 510 -4.65 5.80 -29.40
C PRO A 510 -5.35 6.19 -30.70
N ARG A 511 -6.63 5.88 -30.78
CA ARG A 511 -7.53 6.27 -31.87
C ARG A 511 -8.56 7.30 -31.45
N GLU A 512 -8.67 7.52 -30.15
CA GLU A 512 -9.52 8.55 -29.54
C GLU A 512 -8.75 9.30 -28.47
N LEU A 513 -9.06 10.58 -28.31
CA LEU A 513 -8.49 11.46 -27.29
C LEU A 513 -9.62 12.16 -26.52
N VAL A 514 -9.52 12.11 -25.22
CA VAL A 514 -10.36 12.90 -24.29
C VAL A 514 -9.43 13.69 -23.39
N VAL A 515 -9.46 15.02 -23.52
CA VAL A 515 -8.69 15.92 -22.66
C VAL A 515 -9.51 16.24 -21.42
N VAL A 516 -8.89 16.20 -20.25
CA VAL A 516 -9.50 16.44 -18.95
C VAL A 516 -8.66 17.39 -18.11
N ASP A 517 -9.29 18.14 -17.22
CA ASP A 517 -8.57 19.03 -16.29
C ASP A 517 -7.77 18.23 -15.24
N SER A 518 -8.25 17.03 -14.88
CA SER A 518 -7.58 16.09 -13.99
C SER A 518 -8.03 14.65 -14.23
N ILE A 519 -7.08 13.72 -14.18
CA ILE A 519 -7.36 12.28 -14.19
C ILE A 519 -8.14 11.87 -12.92
N GLY A 520 -7.93 12.57 -11.81
CA GLY A 520 -8.65 12.29 -10.56
C GLY A 520 -8.19 10.99 -9.91
N ARG A 521 -6.89 10.76 -9.82
CA ARG A 521 -6.34 9.60 -9.10
C ARG A 521 -6.77 9.58 -7.65
N ALA A 522 -6.99 8.38 -7.14
CA ALA A 522 -7.23 8.18 -5.71
C ALA A 522 -5.96 8.60 -4.90
N PRO A 523 -6.07 8.90 -3.58
CA PRO A 523 -4.93 9.29 -2.75
C PRO A 523 -3.81 8.25 -2.66
N ASN A 524 -4.12 7.01 -3.00
CA ASN A 524 -3.13 5.95 -3.14
C ASN A 524 -2.53 5.87 -4.57
N GLY A 525 -2.68 6.94 -5.37
CA GLY A 525 -2.18 7.01 -6.75
C GLY A 525 -2.90 6.13 -7.77
N LYS A 526 -3.85 5.30 -7.33
CA LYS A 526 -4.54 4.36 -8.23
C LYS A 526 -5.57 5.08 -9.11
N VAL A 527 -5.68 4.59 -10.34
CA VAL A 527 -6.69 5.01 -11.33
C VAL A 527 -7.98 4.22 -11.11
N ASP A 528 -9.10 4.92 -11.22
CA ASP A 528 -10.39 4.30 -11.44
C ASP A 528 -10.65 4.16 -12.95
N TYR A 529 -10.24 3.03 -13.52
CA TYR A 529 -10.43 2.74 -14.95
C TYR A 529 -11.90 2.70 -15.35
N LYS A 530 -12.80 2.28 -14.43
CA LYS A 530 -14.24 2.24 -14.71
C LYS A 530 -14.81 3.65 -14.85
N ALA A 531 -14.45 4.55 -13.94
CA ALA A 531 -14.85 5.96 -14.01
C ALA A 531 -14.21 6.65 -15.23
N SER A 532 -12.94 6.38 -15.52
CA SER A 532 -12.24 6.91 -16.70
C SER A 532 -12.88 6.44 -18.01
N ARG A 533 -13.25 5.16 -18.09
CA ARG A 533 -13.99 4.61 -19.27
C ARG A 533 -15.38 5.23 -19.41
N ALA A 534 -16.14 5.39 -18.33
CA ALA A 534 -17.43 6.06 -18.36
C ALA A 534 -17.31 7.51 -18.85
N ARG A 535 -16.29 8.25 -18.36
CA ARG A 535 -15.98 9.61 -18.83
C ARG A 535 -15.66 9.63 -20.32
N ALA A 536 -14.83 8.71 -20.80
CA ALA A 536 -14.49 8.59 -22.22
C ALA A 536 -15.73 8.31 -23.08
N LEU A 537 -16.57 7.34 -22.69
CA LEU A 537 -17.81 7.02 -23.39
C LEU A 537 -18.74 8.23 -23.49
N LYS A 538 -18.90 8.96 -22.39
CA LYS A 538 -19.71 10.18 -22.35
C LYS A 538 -19.18 11.25 -23.29
N SER A 539 -17.87 11.55 -23.22
CA SER A 539 -17.24 12.57 -24.04
C SER A 539 -17.30 12.24 -25.54
N LEU A 540 -17.29 10.96 -25.90
CA LEU A 540 -17.35 10.48 -27.28
C LEU A 540 -18.78 10.24 -27.77
N GLY A 541 -19.81 10.44 -26.93
CA GLY A 541 -21.20 10.16 -27.30
C GLY A 541 -21.49 8.69 -27.54
N LEU A 542 -20.78 7.79 -26.86
CA LEU A 542 -20.86 6.32 -26.99
C LEU A 542 -21.61 5.69 -25.79
N GLU A 543 -22.34 6.49 -25.00
CA GLU A 543 -23.25 5.99 -23.96
C GLU A 543 -24.44 5.33 -24.64
N GLY A 544 -24.59 4.00 -24.53
CA GLY A 544 -25.69 3.20 -25.04
C GLY A 544 -26.44 2.52 -23.92
#